data_8a05a7ef79ab6129ce79ff947356a47a
#
_entry.id   8a05a7ef79ab6129ce79ff947356a47a
#
_cell.length_a   1.000
_cell.length_b   1.000
_cell.length_c   1.000
_cell.angle_alpha   90.00
_cell.angle_beta   90.00
_cell.angle_gamma   90.00
#
_symmetry.space_group_name_H-M   'P 1'
#
loop_
_entity.id
_entity.type
_entity.pdbx_description
1 polymer ?
#
loop_
_entity_poly.entity_id
_entity_poly.type
_entity_poly.pdbx_seq_one_letter_code
_entity_poly.pdbx_strand_id
1 'polypeptide(L)'
;SATNFNHELRLTKFERMEEVVNIVNSKPDESFIIWIKQNEEGELLRKLLPEAVEVKGSDTNEYKKKMLLGFAKGEFRILLTKTKIASFGLNYQNCHNQIFASLDFSFEGLYQAIRRSYRFGQKQQVNIWLITTDTMANVLQSITNKQTQFNTMMEQITQNVNSKIYGLKTDYTKRDFKHEDFYIANGDSCDLIKEVGTNSIDFSVFSPPFSNLFTYSDSIRDMGNCVSDAEFFEQQDFLLAELYRIMKPGRLVAVHTKDLARYKNSSGFSGMWDFTGEYHRAMEKAGFKYHSKITIFKDPVLEMQRTKTQRLLYKQVTSDSSYTGIGMPEYVTIFRKWEGDEKEWNPITNKTKQNFDLDTWQKWASPVWMDISQTNVLSNF
;
A
#
# COMPACT_ATOMS: atom_id res chain seq x y z
N SER A 1 28.01 -17.20 8.14
CA SER A 1 28.19 -17.37 6.68
C SER A 1 26.97 -18.07 6.10
N ALA A 2 26.61 -17.78 4.84
CA ALA A 2 25.44 -18.37 4.17
C ALA A 2 25.47 -19.91 4.09
N THR A 3 26.64 -20.51 4.16
CA THR A 3 26.84 -21.97 4.14
C THR A 3 26.39 -22.63 5.45
N ASN A 4 26.63 -21.99 6.59
CA ASN A 4 26.18 -22.50 7.89
C ASN A 4 24.64 -22.43 8.03
N PHE A 5 24.03 -21.39 7.53
CA PHE A 5 22.58 -21.20 7.65
C PHE A 5 21.77 -22.24 6.87
N ASN A 6 22.13 -22.51 5.62
CA ASN A 6 21.43 -23.53 4.84
C ASN A 6 21.67 -24.95 5.39
N HIS A 7 22.80 -25.19 6.01
CA HIS A 7 23.08 -26.45 6.70
C HIS A 7 22.19 -26.59 7.95
N GLU A 8 22.08 -25.56 8.75
CA GLU A 8 21.19 -25.49 9.92
C GLU A 8 19.72 -25.76 9.55
N LEU A 9 19.24 -25.11 8.48
CA LEU A 9 17.88 -25.34 7.97
C LEU A 9 17.62 -26.81 7.59
N ARG A 10 18.65 -27.52 7.12
CA ARG A 10 18.52 -28.96 6.81
C ARG A 10 18.51 -29.82 8.06
N LEU A 11 19.35 -29.52 9.03
CA LEU A 11 19.44 -30.28 10.28
C LEU A 11 18.16 -30.19 11.10
N THR A 12 17.55 -29.01 11.18
CA THR A 12 16.37 -28.73 12.00
C THR A 12 15.05 -28.87 11.22
N LYS A 13 15.09 -29.39 10.02
CA LYS A 13 13.93 -29.48 9.12
C LYS A 13 12.77 -30.26 9.74
N PHE A 14 13.02 -31.41 10.30
CA PHE A 14 11.97 -32.29 10.83
C PHE A 14 11.24 -31.63 12.01
N GLU A 15 11.97 -31.12 12.99
CA GLU A 15 11.42 -30.47 14.19
C GLU A 15 10.59 -29.22 13.81
N ARG A 16 11.08 -28.43 12.87
CA ARG A 16 10.35 -27.24 12.39
C ARG A 16 9.06 -27.62 11.63
N MET A 17 9.10 -28.64 10.76
CA MET A 17 7.91 -29.07 10.03
C MET A 17 6.89 -29.74 10.93
N GLU A 18 7.33 -30.47 11.96
CA GLU A 18 6.46 -31.02 12.99
C GLU A 18 5.71 -29.92 13.74
N GLU A 19 6.40 -28.83 14.11
CA GLU A 19 5.75 -27.68 14.75
C GLU A 19 4.74 -27.00 13.83
N VAL A 20 5.05 -26.85 12.53
CA VAL A 20 4.10 -26.36 11.53
C VAL A 20 2.83 -27.22 11.52
N VAL A 21 2.97 -28.53 11.50
CA VAL A 21 1.85 -29.49 11.51
C VAL A 21 1.03 -29.37 12.79
N ASN A 22 1.68 -29.23 13.95
CA ASN A 22 1.01 -29.05 15.23
C ASN A 22 0.14 -27.78 15.24
N ILE A 23 0.68 -26.66 14.74
CA ILE A 23 -0.07 -25.39 14.61
C ILE A 23 -1.28 -25.56 13.70
N VAL A 24 -1.10 -26.15 12.51
CA VAL A 24 -2.19 -26.37 11.55
C VAL A 24 -3.28 -27.26 12.11
N ASN A 25 -2.90 -28.35 12.78
CA ASN A 25 -3.83 -29.31 13.36
C ASN A 25 -4.56 -28.76 14.59
N SER A 26 -3.98 -27.79 15.28
CA SER A 26 -4.65 -27.11 16.40
C SER A 26 -5.86 -26.27 15.98
N LYS A 27 -5.99 -25.99 14.67
CA LYS A 27 -7.04 -25.16 14.07
C LYS A 27 -7.57 -25.79 12.78
N PRO A 28 -8.30 -26.91 12.86
CA PRO A 28 -8.65 -27.75 11.71
C PRO A 28 -9.58 -27.06 10.69
N ASP A 29 -10.37 -26.08 11.13
CA ASP A 29 -11.36 -25.39 10.32
C ASP A 29 -10.83 -24.06 9.73
N GLU A 30 -9.60 -23.67 10.08
CA GLU A 30 -9.01 -22.41 9.61
C GLU A 30 -8.10 -22.61 8.40
N SER A 31 -8.01 -21.57 7.55
CA SER A 31 -7.11 -21.53 6.40
C SER A 31 -5.71 -21.07 6.78
N PHE A 32 -4.69 -21.62 6.12
CA PHE A 32 -3.29 -21.32 6.35
C PHE A 32 -2.52 -21.04 5.08
N ILE A 33 -1.63 -20.06 5.12
CA ILE A 33 -0.53 -19.91 4.16
C ILE A 33 0.75 -20.32 4.88
N ILE A 34 1.47 -21.31 4.31
CA ILE A 34 2.74 -21.76 4.86
C ILE A 34 3.86 -21.38 3.89
N TRP A 35 4.74 -20.52 4.36
CA TRP A 35 5.88 -20.01 3.61
C TRP A 35 7.10 -20.89 3.84
N ILE A 36 7.59 -21.52 2.76
CA ILE A 36 8.75 -22.41 2.77
C ILE A 36 9.92 -21.78 2.01
N LYS A 37 11.13 -22.22 2.31
CA LYS A 37 12.36 -21.80 1.60
C LYS A 37 12.93 -22.91 0.73
N GLN A 38 13.01 -24.12 1.23
CA GLN A 38 13.58 -25.28 0.56
C GLN A 38 12.49 -26.17 -0.06
N ASN A 39 12.76 -26.83 -1.19
CA ASN A 39 11.81 -27.75 -1.81
C ASN A 39 11.54 -28.96 -0.92
N GLU A 40 12.55 -29.42 -0.20
CA GLU A 40 12.46 -30.55 0.72
C GLU A 40 11.49 -30.29 1.89
N GLU A 41 11.31 -29.03 2.31
CA GLU A 41 10.33 -28.64 3.33
C GLU A 41 8.90 -28.84 2.79
N GLY A 42 8.66 -28.41 1.54
CA GLY A 42 7.37 -28.62 0.88
C GLY A 42 7.05 -30.10 0.66
N GLU A 43 8.03 -30.90 0.28
CA GLU A 43 7.86 -32.37 0.11
C GLU A 43 7.51 -33.06 1.43
N LEU A 44 8.16 -32.65 2.54
CA LEU A 44 7.87 -33.18 3.86
C LEU A 44 6.48 -32.75 4.34
N LEU A 45 6.15 -31.46 4.21
CA LEU A 45 4.85 -30.96 4.63
C LEU A 45 3.69 -31.59 3.84
N ARG A 46 3.83 -31.86 2.55
CA ARG A 46 2.81 -32.58 1.77
C ARG A 46 2.60 -34.03 2.20
N LYS A 47 3.62 -34.67 2.75
CA LYS A 47 3.47 -36.01 3.35
C LYS A 47 2.73 -35.94 4.70
N LEU A 48 2.97 -34.92 5.48
CA LEU A 48 2.39 -34.73 6.82
C LEU A 48 1.00 -34.05 6.76
N LEU A 49 0.76 -33.23 5.75
CA LEU A 49 -0.50 -32.50 5.49
C LEU A 49 -0.94 -32.82 4.04
N PRO A 50 -1.57 -33.98 3.78
CA PRO A 50 -1.92 -34.42 2.41
C PRO A 50 -2.89 -33.47 1.69
N GLU A 51 -3.70 -32.70 2.43
CA GLU A 51 -4.64 -31.71 1.89
C GLU A 51 -3.97 -30.39 1.46
N ALA A 52 -2.68 -30.20 1.77
CA ALA A 52 -1.98 -28.98 1.42
C ALA A 52 -1.64 -28.92 -0.08
N VAL A 53 -1.95 -27.80 -0.71
CA VAL A 53 -1.62 -27.53 -2.12
C VAL A 53 -0.32 -26.73 -2.19
N GLU A 54 0.69 -27.30 -2.82
CA GLU A 54 1.97 -26.62 -3.03
C GLU A 54 2.02 -25.95 -4.40
N VAL A 55 2.46 -24.69 -4.42
CA VAL A 55 2.74 -23.93 -5.65
C VAL A 55 4.25 -23.64 -5.71
N LYS A 56 4.90 -24.22 -6.72
CA LYS A 56 6.37 -24.17 -6.93
C LYS A 56 6.78 -23.15 -7.98
N GLY A 57 8.02 -22.69 -7.92
CA GLY A 57 8.62 -21.84 -8.96
C GLY A 57 8.66 -22.49 -10.33
N SER A 58 8.83 -23.82 -10.38
CA SER A 58 8.88 -24.64 -11.60
C SER A 58 7.53 -24.92 -12.25
N ASP A 59 6.41 -24.67 -11.57
CA ASP A 59 5.08 -24.89 -12.12
C ASP A 59 4.78 -23.91 -13.26
N THR A 60 3.88 -24.31 -14.16
CA THR A 60 3.45 -23.43 -15.26
C THR A 60 2.71 -22.20 -14.72
N ASN A 61 2.75 -21.11 -15.45
CA ASN A 61 2.07 -19.87 -15.03
C ASN A 61 0.56 -20.06 -14.91
N GLU A 62 -0.02 -20.91 -15.75
CA GLU A 62 -1.45 -21.26 -15.70
C GLU A 62 -1.80 -22.00 -14.41
N TYR A 63 -0.99 -23.00 -14.04
CA TYR A 63 -1.17 -23.74 -12.80
C TYR A 63 -1.04 -22.84 -11.58
N LYS A 64 0.03 -22.01 -11.53
CA LYS A 64 0.22 -21.02 -10.46
C LYS A 64 -0.99 -20.13 -10.31
N LYS A 65 -1.44 -19.53 -11.41
CA LYS A 65 -2.61 -18.62 -11.41
C LYS A 65 -3.86 -19.34 -10.92
N LYS A 66 -4.11 -20.56 -11.39
CA LYS A 66 -5.28 -21.37 -11.00
C LYS A 66 -5.28 -21.67 -9.51
N MET A 67 -4.16 -22.18 -8.96
CA MET A 67 -4.09 -22.56 -7.55
C MET A 67 -4.14 -21.34 -6.62
N LEU A 68 -3.40 -20.29 -6.94
CA LEU A 68 -3.40 -19.07 -6.12
C LEU A 68 -4.78 -18.38 -6.11
N LEU A 69 -5.49 -18.36 -7.23
CA LEU A 69 -6.87 -17.87 -7.31
C LEU A 69 -7.85 -18.79 -6.57
N GLY A 70 -7.67 -20.11 -6.68
CA GLY A 70 -8.48 -21.10 -5.95
C GLY A 70 -8.35 -20.90 -4.43
N PHE A 71 -7.14 -20.70 -3.93
CA PHE A 71 -6.92 -20.40 -2.53
C PHE A 71 -7.60 -19.08 -2.10
N ALA A 72 -7.46 -18.03 -2.88
CA ALA A 72 -8.12 -16.75 -2.60
C ALA A 72 -9.65 -16.85 -2.56
N LYS A 73 -10.22 -17.82 -3.28
CA LYS A 73 -11.67 -18.12 -3.26
C LYS A 73 -12.07 -19.10 -2.16
N GLY A 74 -11.11 -19.67 -1.42
CA GLY A 74 -11.38 -20.65 -0.37
C GLY A 74 -11.64 -22.07 -0.88
N GLU A 75 -11.20 -22.43 -2.10
CA GLU A 75 -11.39 -23.78 -2.68
C GLU A 75 -10.59 -24.86 -1.93
N PHE A 76 -9.55 -24.47 -1.21
CA PHE A 76 -8.78 -25.33 -0.31
C PHE A 76 -8.21 -24.50 0.84
N ARG A 77 -7.89 -25.13 1.97
CA ARG A 77 -7.56 -24.42 3.20
C ARG A 77 -6.06 -24.20 3.46
N ILE A 78 -5.15 -24.99 2.87
CA ILE A 78 -3.71 -24.90 3.12
C ILE A 78 -2.95 -24.66 1.83
N LEU A 79 -2.30 -23.50 1.74
CA LEU A 79 -1.41 -23.13 0.64
C LEU A 79 0.05 -23.24 1.11
N LEU A 80 0.87 -24.03 0.41
CA LEU A 80 2.33 -24.07 0.58
C LEU A 80 2.98 -23.33 -0.59
N THR A 81 3.84 -22.34 -0.31
CA THR A 81 4.54 -21.62 -1.38
C THR A 81 5.77 -20.89 -0.86
N LYS A 82 6.56 -20.34 -1.76
CA LYS A 82 7.71 -19.48 -1.44
C LYS A 82 7.33 -18.01 -1.53
N THR A 83 7.91 -17.17 -0.68
CA THR A 83 7.65 -15.70 -0.67
C THR A 83 7.86 -15.05 -2.05
N LYS A 84 8.85 -15.52 -2.82
CA LYS A 84 9.11 -15.05 -4.19
C LYS A 84 8.02 -15.37 -5.22
N ILE A 85 7.19 -16.40 -4.97
CA ILE A 85 6.11 -16.80 -5.88
C ILE A 85 4.85 -15.98 -5.60
N ALA A 86 4.70 -15.45 -4.42
CA ALA A 86 3.59 -14.59 -4.04
C ALA A 86 3.56 -13.23 -4.76
N SER A 87 4.56 -12.94 -5.61
CA SER A 87 4.65 -11.72 -6.42
C SER A 87 3.51 -11.56 -7.46
N PHE A 88 2.62 -12.52 -7.61
CA PHE A 88 1.43 -12.45 -8.47
C PHE A 88 0.31 -11.52 -7.97
N GLY A 89 0.55 -10.70 -6.93
CA GLY A 89 -0.34 -9.60 -6.55
C GLY A 89 -1.70 -9.99 -5.96
N LEU A 90 -1.92 -11.26 -5.61
CA LEU A 90 -3.22 -11.72 -5.09
C LEU A 90 -3.40 -11.41 -3.61
N ASN A 91 -4.63 -11.12 -3.24
CA ASN A 91 -5.07 -10.90 -1.87
C ASN A 91 -5.59 -12.19 -1.25
N TYR A 92 -5.19 -12.45 -0.02
CA TYR A 92 -5.66 -13.61 0.73
C TYR A 92 -6.41 -13.18 2.00
N GLN A 93 -7.42 -12.31 1.83
CA GLN A 93 -8.28 -11.86 2.93
C GLN A 93 -9.14 -12.97 3.53
N ASN A 94 -9.32 -14.06 2.78
CA ASN A 94 -9.95 -15.28 3.25
C ASN A 94 -9.07 -16.08 4.24
N CYS A 95 -7.79 -15.73 4.36
CA CYS A 95 -6.84 -16.39 5.24
C CYS A 95 -6.17 -15.37 6.18
N HIS A 96 -6.32 -15.59 7.47
CA HIS A 96 -5.72 -14.75 8.51
C HIS A 96 -4.57 -15.44 9.25
N ASN A 97 -4.20 -16.66 8.86
CA ASN A 97 -3.11 -17.40 9.48
C ASN A 97 -1.96 -17.61 8.49
N GLN A 98 -0.78 -17.16 8.88
CA GLN A 98 0.45 -17.34 8.10
C GLN A 98 1.54 -17.97 8.95
N ILE A 99 2.17 -19.03 8.43
CA ILE A 99 3.28 -19.71 9.09
C ILE A 99 4.52 -19.57 8.20
N PHE A 100 5.57 -18.98 8.73
CA PHE A 100 6.88 -18.98 8.11
C PHE A 100 7.68 -20.17 8.63
N ALA A 101 7.61 -21.27 7.93
CA ALA A 101 8.28 -22.53 8.27
C ALA A 101 9.81 -22.40 8.22
N SER A 102 10.30 -21.42 7.46
CA SER A 102 11.69 -20.99 7.41
C SER A 102 11.77 -19.51 7.18
N LEU A 103 12.62 -18.83 7.94
CA LEU A 103 12.92 -17.43 7.69
C LEU A 103 13.93 -17.30 6.55
N ASP A 104 13.68 -16.37 5.64
CA ASP A 104 14.69 -15.86 4.72
C ASP A 104 15.32 -14.60 5.32
N PHE A 105 16.58 -14.30 4.97
CA PHE A 105 17.23 -13.05 5.37
C PHE A 105 16.63 -11.79 4.70
N SER A 106 15.62 -11.97 3.85
CA SER A 106 14.92 -10.88 3.17
C SER A 106 13.77 -10.38 4.03
N PHE A 107 14.01 -9.30 4.72
CA PHE A 107 12.93 -8.55 5.41
C PHE A 107 11.81 -8.18 4.42
N GLU A 108 12.18 -7.74 3.22
CA GLU A 108 11.22 -7.39 2.17
C GLU A 108 10.32 -8.57 1.81
N GLY A 109 10.88 -9.78 1.65
CA GLY A 109 10.09 -10.98 1.38
C GLY A 109 9.10 -11.32 2.50
N LEU A 110 9.51 -11.21 3.76
CA LEU A 110 8.67 -11.41 4.93
C LEU A 110 7.53 -10.37 4.97
N TYR A 111 7.87 -9.11 4.85
CA TYR A 111 6.94 -7.99 4.86
C TYR A 111 5.89 -8.11 3.76
N GLN A 112 6.31 -8.43 2.54
CA GLN A 112 5.44 -8.64 1.39
C GLN A 112 4.48 -9.82 1.57
N ALA A 113 4.97 -10.91 2.16
CA ALA A 113 4.16 -12.08 2.44
C ALA A 113 3.08 -11.77 3.51
N ILE A 114 3.44 -11.08 4.58
CA ILE A 114 2.50 -10.68 5.63
C ILE A 114 1.36 -9.84 5.05
N ARG A 115 1.65 -8.89 4.18
CA ARG A 115 0.67 -8.02 3.56
C ARG A 115 -0.34 -8.72 2.66
N ARG A 116 -0.15 -9.98 2.30
CA ARG A 116 -1.15 -10.75 1.53
C ARG A 116 -2.43 -11.03 2.32
N SER A 117 -2.34 -11.23 3.62
CA SER A 117 -3.50 -11.41 4.50
C SER A 117 -3.79 -10.17 5.34
N TYR A 118 -2.72 -9.47 5.75
CA TYR A 118 -2.82 -8.28 6.58
C TYR A 118 -2.96 -7.02 5.71
N ARG A 119 -4.20 -6.72 5.35
CA ARG A 119 -4.56 -5.56 4.54
C ARG A 119 -5.94 -5.06 4.89
N PHE A 120 -6.25 -3.89 4.38
CA PHE A 120 -7.58 -3.30 4.50
C PHE A 120 -8.66 -4.26 3.98
N GLY A 121 -9.75 -4.40 4.75
CA GLY A 121 -10.82 -5.37 4.45
C GLY A 121 -10.65 -6.73 5.15
N GLN A 122 -9.52 -7.03 5.79
CA GLN A 122 -9.39 -8.19 6.68
C GLN A 122 -10.23 -7.97 7.95
N LYS A 123 -11.17 -8.88 8.20
CA LYS A 123 -12.10 -8.79 9.32
C LYS A 123 -11.63 -9.53 10.57
N GLN A 124 -10.62 -10.36 10.43
CA GLN A 124 -10.10 -11.20 11.52
C GLN A 124 -8.68 -10.77 11.87
N GLN A 125 -8.29 -11.01 13.12
CA GLN A 125 -6.92 -10.81 13.56
C GLN A 125 -5.99 -11.72 12.76
N VAL A 126 -4.97 -11.15 12.10
CA VAL A 126 -3.97 -11.92 11.37
C VAL A 126 -2.96 -12.50 12.35
N ASN A 127 -2.84 -13.81 12.34
CA ASN A 127 -1.88 -14.55 13.15
C ASN A 127 -0.67 -14.93 12.31
N ILE A 128 0.52 -14.66 12.83
CA ILE A 128 1.78 -14.94 12.14
C ILE A 128 2.68 -15.76 13.06
N TRP A 129 3.06 -16.92 12.59
CA TRP A 129 4.00 -17.80 13.28
C TRP A 129 5.34 -17.80 12.55
N LEU A 130 6.40 -17.48 13.27
CA LEU A 130 7.77 -17.57 12.77
C LEU A 130 8.42 -18.78 13.43
N ILE A 131 8.65 -19.84 12.65
CA ILE A 131 9.27 -21.06 13.18
C ILE A 131 10.78 -20.91 13.17
N THR A 132 11.37 -20.90 14.34
CA THR A 132 12.80 -20.72 14.55
C THR A 132 13.35 -21.79 15.49
N THR A 133 14.66 -21.98 15.46
CA THR A 133 15.39 -22.80 16.45
C THR A 133 16.28 -21.90 17.30
N ASP A 134 16.74 -22.39 18.43
CA ASP A 134 17.59 -21.65 19.37
C ASP A 134 18.88 -21.15 18.69
N THR A 135 19.42 -21.92 17.75
CA THR A 135 20.59 -21.54 16.95
C THR A 135 20.29 -20.47 15.92
N MET A 136 19.05 -20.30 15.52
CA MET A 136 18.60 -19.26 14.57
C MET A 136 18.26 -17.93 15.27
N ALA A 137 18.23 -17.87 16.58
CA ALA A 137 18.03 -16.63 17.33
C ALA A 137 19.10 -15.57 17.00
N ASN A 138 20.35 -15.99 16.76
CA ASN A 138 21.42 -15.12 16.29
C ASN A 138 21.20 -14.57 14.87
N VAL A 139 20.45 -15.28 14.04
CA VAL A 139 20.06 -14.83 12.69
C VAL A 139 19.00 -13.75 12.76
N LEU A 140 18.02 -13.92 13.65
CA LEU A 140 17.02 -12.88 13.97
C LEU A 140 17.70 -11.62 14.49
N GLN A 141 18.68 -11.75 15.38
CA GLN A 141 19.44 -10.63 15.92
C GLN A 141 20.32 -9.94 14.86
N SER A 142 20.89 -10.69 13.90
CA SER A 142 21.64 -10.14 12.76
C SER A 142 20.73 -9.40 11.76
N ILE A 143 19.50 -9.83 11.59
CA ILE A 143 18.50 -9.14 10.77
C ILE A 143 18.04 -7.85 11.47
N THR A 144 17.82 -7.89 12.79
CA THR A 144 17.44 -6.73 13.61
C THR A 144 18.51 -5.64 13.61
N ASN A 145 19.78 -6.01 13.62
CA ASN A 145 20.88 -5.04 13.63
C ASN A 145 21.09 -4.31 12.28
N LYS A 146 20.46 -4.78 11.20
CA LYS A 146 20.67 -4.23 9.85
C LYS A 146 19.63 -3.22 9.38
N GLN A 147 18.48 -3.13 10.01
CA GLN A 147 17.43 -2.17 9.59
C GLN A 147 16.62 -1.66 10.79
N THR A 148 16.65 -0.36 10.98
CA THR A 148 15.88 0.34 12.05
C THR A 148 14.37 0.04 11.96
N GLN A 149 13.85 -0.14 10.76
CA GLN A 149 12.46 -0.49 10.49
C GLN A 149 12.09 -1.89 11.02
N PHE A 150 13.00 -2.84 10.93
CA PHE A 150 12.79 -4.17 11.48
C PHE A 150 12.78 -4.15 13.01
N ASN A 151 13.56 -3.27 13.62
CA ASN A 151 13.58 -3.14 15.08
C ASN A 151 12.22 -2.68 15.64
N THR A 152 11.58 -1.71 15.00
CA THR A 152 10.25 -1.23 15.43
C THR A 152 9.19 -2.33 15.26
N MET A 153 9.23 -3.08 14.17
CA MET A 153 8.35 -4.21 13.94
C MET A 153 8.62 -5.36 14.91
N MET A 154 9.88 -5.67 15.19
CA MET A 154 10.26 -6.73 16.14
C MET A 154 10.04 -6.33 17.59
N GLU A 155 10.15 -5.07 17.95
CA GLU A 155 9.76 -4.58 19.28
C GLU A 155 8.27 -4.75 19.52
N GLN A 156 7.45 -4.46 18.52
CA GLN A 156 6.00 -4.72 18.57
C GLN A 156 5.67 -6.22 18.65
N ILE A 157 6.45 -7.07 17.96
CA ILE A 157 6.36 -8.52 18.05
C ILE A 157 6.84 -9.02 19.42
N THR A 158 7.95 -8.48 19.92
CA THR A 158 8.64 -8.99 21.14
C THR A 158 7.90 -8.63 22.43
N GLN A 159 7.19 -7.50 22.48
CA GLN A 159 6.39 -7.08 23.65
C GLN A 159 5.23 -8.04 23.99
N ASN A 160 4.90 -8.97 23.10
CA ASN A 160 3.77 -9.90 23.26
C ASN A 160 4.18 -11.38 23.35
N VAL A 161 5.45 -11.68 23.64
CA VAL A 161 5.96 -13.05 23.65
C VAL A 161 5.77 -13.73 25.01
N ASN A 162 4.96 -14.79 25.01
CA ASN A 162 5.07 -15.90 25.93
C ASN A 162 5.05 -17.19 25.10
N SER A 163 6.22 -17.67 24.72
CA SER A 163 6.48 -18.93 24.02
C SER A 163 7.07 -18.79 22.60
N LYS A 164 7.43 -19.88 21.97
CA LYS A 164 8.05 -20.04 20.65
C LYS A 164 7.23 -19.52 19.45
N ILE A 165 6.10 -18.82 19.67
CA ILE A 165 5.14 -18.36 18.67
C ILE A 165 4.96 -16.85 18.79
N TYR A 166 5.18 -16.10 17.69
CA TYR A 166 5.10 -14.65 17.64
C TYR A 166 3.85 -14.22 16.86
N GLY A 167 3.02 -13.37 17.46
CA GLY A 167 1.88 -12.74 16.81
C GLY A 167 2.12 -11.26 16.56
N LEU A 168 1.92 -10.81 15.34
CA LEU A 168 1.94 -9.38 14.98
C LEU A 168 0.66 -8.71 15.48
N LYS A 169 0.80 -7.80 16.44
CA LYS A 169 -0.24 -6.80 16.73
C LYS A 169 0.05 -5.57 15.90
N THR A 170 -0.95 -5.16 15.17
CA THR A 170 -0.90 -4.08 14.20
C THR A 170 -1.75 -2.91 14.63
N ASP A 171 -1.76 -2.62 15.91
CA ASP A 171 -2.46 -1.48 16.44
C ASP A 171 -1.62 -0.22 16.22
N TYR A 172 -2.04 0.61 15.27
CA TYR A 172 -1.63 2.00 15.31
C TYR A 172 -2.35 2.67 16.48
N THR A 173 -1.63 3.49 17.23
CA THR A 173 -2.26 4.28 18.28
C THR A 173 -2.88 5.51 17.65
N LYS A 174 -4.22 5.52 17.56
CA LYS A 174 -4.95 6.73 17.20
C LYS A 174 -4.56 7.84 18.18
N ARG A 175 -4.13 8.97 17.64
CA ARG A 175 -3.92 10.20 18.40
C ARG A 175 -4.87 11.25 17.85
N ASP A 176 -5.61 11.90 18.70
CA ASP A 176 -6.50 12.96 18.30
C ASP A 176 -6.36 14.21 19.18
N PHE A 177 -6.72 15.32 18.60
CA PHE A 177 -6.79 16.60 19.25
C PHE A 177 -8.08 17.31 18.85
N LYS A 178 -8.88 17.75 19.84
CA LYS A 178 -10.13 18.49 19.64
C LYS A 178 -9.99 19.92 20.10
N HIS A 179 -10.36 20.84 19.24
CA HIS A 179 -10.58 22.26 19.55
C HIS A 179 -12.04 22.60 19.22
N GLU A 180 -12.52 23.74 19.66
CA GLU A 180 -13.90 24.14 19.36
C GLU A 180 -14.17 24.30 17.85
N ASP A 181 -13.16 24.76 17.08
CA ASP A 181 -13.27 25.03 15.64
C ASP A 181 -12.74 23.92 14.76
N PHE A 182 -11.94 22.97 15.25
CA PHE A 182 -11.31 21.92 14.44
C PHE A 182 -11.02 20.65 15.23
N TYR A 183 -10.90 19.57 14.49
CA TYR A 183 -10.50 18.27 14.98
C TYR A 183 -9.36 17.72 14.14
N ILE A 184 -8.30 17.27 14.78
CA ILE A 184 -7.17 16.60 14.13
C ILE A 184 -7.12 15.16 14.63
N ALA A 185 -7.15 14.20 13.68
CA ALA A 185 -6.96 12.78 13.98
C ALA A 185 -5.75 12.26 13.20
N ASN A 186 -4.82 11.61 13.92
CA ASN A 186 -3.69 10.90 13.33
C ASN A 186 -3.92 9.41 13.47
N GLY A 187 -3.91 8.68 12.38
CA GLY A 187 -4.13 7.24 12.32
C GLY A 187 -4.38 6.75 10.90
N ASP A 188 -4.87 5.54 10.75
CA ASP A 188 -5.24 4.99 9.45
C ASP A 188 -6.47 5.71 8.90
N SER A 189 -6.32 6.38 7.76
CA SER A 189 -7.38 7.16 7.13
C SER A 189 -8.58 6.31 6.73
N CYS A 190 -8.38 5.04 6.35
CA CYS A 190 -9.46 4.12 6.01
C CYS A 190 -10.33 3.72 7.21
N ASP A 191 -9.78 3.78 8.41
CA ASP A 191 -10.55 3.52 9.64
C ASP A 191 -11.16 4.81 10.19
N LEU A 192 -10.36 5.89 10.24
CA LEU A 192 -10.81 7.15 10.81
C LEU A 192 -11.96 7.80 10.02
N ILE A 193 -11.95 7.67 8.69
CA ILE A 193 -13.01 8.23 7.85
C ILE A 193 -14.39 7.61 8.14
N LYS A 194 -14.44 6.38 8.66
CA LYS A 194 -15.69 5.70 9.04
C LYS A 194 -16.38 6.37 10.24
N GLU A 195 -15.62 7.07 11.08
CA GLU A 195 -16.16 7.82 12.21
C GLU A 195 -16.88 9.11 11.77
N VAL A 196 -16.65 9.56 10.55
CA VAL A 196 -17.31 10.74 9.98
C VAL A 196 -18.72 10.41 9.49
N GLY A 197 -19.68 11.24 9.84
CA GLY A 197 -21.09 11.04 9.48
C GLY A 197 -21.33 11.04 7.97
N THR A 198 -22.31 10.28 7.50
CA THR A 198 -22.76 10.28 6.10
C THR A 198 -23.29 11.65 5.72
N ASN A 199 -22.96 12.15 4.51
CA ASN A 199 -23.42 13.42 3.98
C ASN A 199 -23.17 14.61 4.93
N SER A 200 -22.02 14.63 5.61
CA SER A 200 -21.70 15.66 6.60
C SER A 200 -20.66 16.68 6.13
N ILE A 201 -19.86 16.35 5.13
CA ILE A 201 -18.70 17.15 4.69
C ILE A 201 -19.06 18.02 3.48
N ASP A 202 -18.78 19.32 3.57
CA ASP A 202 -19.02 20.30 2.51
C ASP A 202 -17.89 20.42 1.49
N PHE A 203 -16.64 20.16 1.91
CA PHE A 203 -15.48 20.22 1.02
C PHE A 203 -14.36 19.30 1.54
N SER A 204 -13.70 18.61 0.63
CA SER A 204 -12.52 17.81 0.94
C SER A 204 -11.36 18.22 0.04
N VAL A 205 -10.16 18.29 0.61
CA VAL A 205 -8.91 18.50 -0.14
C VAL A 205 -7.85 17.57 0.41
N PHE A 206 -7.17 16.83 -0.46
CA PHE A 206 -6.10 15.94 -0.07
C PHE A 206 -5.13 15.65 -1.22
N SER A 207 -3.97 15.14 -0.85
CA SER A 207 -2.99 14.54 -1.76
C SER A 207 -2.80 13.09 -1.32
N PRO A 208 -3.13 12.10 -2.16
CA PRO A 208 -2.87 10.69 -1.84
C PRO A 208 -1.36 10.42 -1.82
N PRO A 209 -0.90 9.35 -1.19
CA PRO A 209 0.41 8.81 -1.50
C PRO A 209 0.55 8.57 -3.01
N PHE A 210 1.71 8.87 -3.57
CA PHE A 210 1.98 8.63 -5.01
C PHE A 210 2.44 7.19 -5.23
N SER A 211 1.53 6.23 -5.02
CA SER A 211 1.83 4.80 -5.00
C SER A 211 2.98 4.50 -4.02
N ASN A 212 3.97 3.74 -4.41
CA ASN A 212 5.14 3.37 -3.60
C ASN A 212 6.35 4.32 -3.78
N LEU A 213 6.12 5.56 -4.20
CA LEU A 213 7.21 6.53 -4.41
C LEU A 213 7.90 6.92 -3.10
N PHE A 214 7.13 7.03 -2.02
CA PHE A 214 7.61 7.36 -0.67
C PHE A 214 6.98 6.43 0.36
N THR A 215 7.79 5.99 1.33
CA THR A 215 7.34 5.35 2.55
C THR A 215 7.12 6.42 3.60
N TYR A 216 5.91 6.57 4.09
CA TYR A 216 5.55 7.60 5.08
C TYR A 216 5.64 7.09 6.51
N SER A 217 5.47 5.79 6.71
CA SER A 217 5.58 5.14 8.02
C SER A 217 6.01 3.68 7.89
N ASP A 218 6.40 3.07 9.01
CA ASP A 218 6.74 1.65 9.09
C ASP A 218 5.49 0.75 9.16
N SER A 219 4.29 1.33 9.13
CA SER A 219 3.05 0.58 9.19
C SER A 219 2.83 -0.21 7.91
N ILE A 220 2.46 -1.49 8.05
CA ILE A 220 2.03 -2.32 6.92
C ILE A 220 0.69 -1.86 6.34
N ARG A 221 -0.02 -0.97 7.02
CA ARG A 221 -1.26 -0.33 6.55
C ARG A 221 -1.02 0.96 5.78
N ASP A 222 0.22 1.46 5.76
CA ASP A 222 0.59 2.61 4.96
C ASP A 222 0.53 2.26 3.46
N MET A 223 -0.33 2.95 2.73
CA MET A 223 -0.51 2.74 1.28
C MET A 223 0.74 3.06 0.46
N GLY A 224 1.66 3.89 0.99
CA GLY A 224 2.98 4.15 0.40
C GLY A 224 3.88 2.91 0.34
N ASN A 225 3.57 1.87 1.11
CA ASN A 225 4.29 0.60 1.14
C ASN A 225 3.69 -0.47 0.22
N CYS A 226 2.80 -0.11 -0.72
CA CYS A 226 2.24 -1.06 -1.68
C CYS A 226 3.30 -1.63 -2.61
N VAL A 227 3.17 -2.93 -2.93
CA VAL A 227 4.11 -3.66 -3.80
C VAL A 227 3.91 -3.30 -5.26
N SER A 228 2.67 -3.00 -5.63
CA SER A 228 2.28 -2.70 -7.01
C SER A 228 1.26 -1.56 -7.05
N ASP A 229 1.20 -0.92 -8.21
CA ASP A 229 0.21 0.12 -8.46
C ASP A 229 -1.23 -0.41 -8.37
N ALA A 230 -1.45 -1.64 -8.81
CA ALA A 230 -2.76 -2.29 -8.70
C ALA A 230 -3.19 -2.45 -7.23
N GLU A 231 -2.27 -2.88 -6.37
CA GLU A 231 -2.52 -2.99 -4.93
C GLU A 231 -2.83 -1.64 -4.32
N PHE A 232 -2.10 -0.60 -4.71
CA PHE A 232 -2.36 0.76 -4.24
C PHE A 232 -3.80 1.19 -4.57
N PHE A 233 -4.26 1.02 -5.81
CA PHE A 233 -5.61 1.42 -6.21
C PHE A 233 -6.70 0.54 -5.59
N GLU A 234 -6.45 -0.74 -5.35
CA GLU A 234 -7.38 -1.58 -4.58
C GLU A 234 -7.58 -1.06 -3.14
N GLN A 235 -6.52 -0.55 -2.50
CA GLN A 235 -6.64 0.06 -1.17
C GLN A 235 -7.31 1.43 -1.25
N GLN A 236 -7.02 2.23 -2.27
CA GLN A 236 -7.70 3.50 -2.50
C GLN A 236 -9.21 3.34 -2.70
N ASP A 237 -9.66 2.27 -3.34
CA ASP A 237 -11.10 2.01 -3.54
C ASP A 237 -11.88 2.05 -2.20
N PHE A 238 -11.31 1.54 -1.11
CA PHE A 238 -11.96 1.58 0.21
C PHE A 238 -12.04 3.01 0.76
N LEU A 239 -10.96 3.77 0.66
CA LEU A 239 -10.93 5.16 1.13
C LEU A 239 -11.89 6.03 0.31
N LEU A 240 -11.87 5.87 -1.01
CA LEU A 240 -12.69 6.69 -1.93
C LEU A 240 -14.18 6.38 -1.82
N ALA A 241 -14.56 5.13 -1.55
CA ALA A 241 -15.95 4.77 -1.26
C ALA A 241 -16.46 5.46 0.02
N GLU A 242 -15.67 5.48 1.08
CA GLU A 242 -15.99 6.18 2.32
C GLU A 242 -15.99 7.70 2.13
N LEU A 243 -15.05 8.23 1.34
CA LEU A 243 -15.03 9.64 0.97
C LEU A 243 -16.34 10.04 0.26
N TYR A 244 -16.79 9.21 -0.68
CA TYR A 244 -18.09 9.44 -1.34
C TYR A 244 -19.24 9.44 -0.36
N ARG A 245 -19.26 8.51 0.59
CA ARG A 245 -20.28 8.41 1.63
C ARG A 245 -20.38 9.70 2.48
N ILE A 246 -19.25 10.23 2.94
CA ILE A 246 -19.24 11.37 3.87
C ILE A 246 -19.52 12.72 3.20
N MET A 247 -19.21 12.86 1.91
CA MET A 247 -19.47 14.11 1.18
C MET A 247 -20.97 14.37 1.03
N LYS A 248 -21.42 15.60 1.21
CA LYS A 248 -22.79 16.01 0.89
C LYS A 248 -23.02 15.99 -0.63
N PRO A 249 -24.24 15.67 -1.11
CA PRO A 249 -24.59 15.82 -2.52
C PRO A 249 -24.30 17.24 -3.04
N GLY A 250 -23.77 17.33 -4.25
CA GLY A 250 -23.41 18.60 -4.89
C GLY A 250 -22.12 19.24 -4.43
N ARG A 251 -21.42 18.66 -3.44
CA ARG A 251 -20.17 19.22 -2.91
C ARG A 251 -18.94 18.69 -3.63
N LEU A 252 -17.85 19.42 -3.48
CA LEU A 252 -16.61 19.25 -4.24
C LEU A 252 -15.52 18.56 -3.43
N VAL A 253 -14.71 17.77 -4.15
CA VAL A 253 -13.48 17.17 -3.66
C VAL A 253 -12.34 17.63 -4.56
N ALA A 254 -11.29 18.17 -3.97
CA ALA A 254 -10.05 18.55 -4.65
C ALA A 254 -8.95 17.54 -4.37
N VAL A 255 -8.39 16.94 -5.42
CA VAL A 255 -7.33 15.93 -5.30
C VAL A 255 -6.07 16.44 -5.97
N HIS A 256 -5.01 16.60 -5.18
CA HIS A 256 -3.69 16.97 -5.70
C HIS A 256 -2.93 15.72 -6.15
N THR A 257 -2.51 15.70 -7.39
CA THR A 257 -1.77 14.59 -8.01
C THR A 257 -0.65 15.07 -8.91
N LYS A 258 0.21 14.15 -9.30
CA LYS A 258 1.30 14.34 -10.24
C LYS A 258 1.56 13.06 -11.00
N ASP A 259 1.90 13.16 -12.28
CA ASP A 259 2.36 12.01 -13.06
C ASP A 259 3.76 11.59 -12.62
N LEU A 260 4.06 10.30 -12.68
CA LEU A 260 5.26 9.71 -12.13
C LEU A 260 6.22 9.20 -13.20
N ALA A 261 7.52 9.40 -12.98
CA ALA A 261 8.53 8.83 -13.84
C ALA A 261 8.60 7.30 -13.68
N ARG A 262 8.73 6.59 -14.81
CA ARG A 262 9.04 5.16 -14.85
C ARG A 262 10.50 4.95 -15.26
N TYR A 263 11.16 4.04 -14.56
CA TYR A 263 12.57 3.73 -14.78
C TYR A 263 12.71 2.30 -15.29
N LYS A 264 13.66 2.09 -16.22
CA LYS A 264 13.87 0.78 -16.86
C LYS A 264 14.07 -0.36 -15.86
N ASN A 265 14.80 -0.09 -14.78
CA ASN A 265 15.10 -1.12 -13.77
C ASN A 265 13.88 -1.58 -12.97
N SER A 266 12.88 -0.72 -12.77
CA SER A 266 11.69 -1.04 -11.99
C SER A 266 10.48 -1.38 -12.85
N SER A 267 10.38 -0.81 -14.06
CA SER A 267 9.18 -0.88 -14.90
C SER A 267 9.41 -1.53 -16.28
N GLY A 268 10.66 -1.94 -16.58
CA GLY A 268 11.03 -2.51 -17.87
C GLY A 268 11.21 -1.50 -19.00
N PHE A 269 10.76 -0.26 -18.83
CA PHE A 269 10.94 0.84 -19.78
C PHE A 269 11.18 2.16 -19.05
N SER A 270 11.70 3.16 -19.75
CA SER A 270 11.83 4.52 -19.26
C SER A 270 10.75 5.41 -19.89
N GLY A 271 9.96 6.09 -19.06
CA GLY A 271 8.85 6.92 -19.53
C GLY A 271 8.09 7.57 -18.39
N MET A 272 6.81 7.81 -18.62
CA MET A 272 5.90 8.40 -17.64
C MET A 272 4.73 7.45 -17.36
N TRP A 273 4.24 7.51 -16.15
CA TRP A 273 2.98 6.91 -15.76
C TRP A 273 1.96 8.00 -15.49
N ASP A 274 0.83 7.89 -16.20
CA ASP A 274 -0.34 8.74 -16.02
C ASP A 274 -1.04 8.41 -14.69
N PHE A 275 -0.37 8.71 -13.56
CA PHE A 275 -0.93 8.49 -12.22
C PHE A 275 -2.17 9.37 -12.01
N THR A 276 -2.15 10.59 -12.52
CA THR A 276 -3.28 11.52 -12.44
C THR A 276 -4.52 10.95 -13.13
N GLY A 277 -4.36 10.36 -14.32
CA GLY A 277 -5.46 9.72 -15.05
C GLY A 277 -5.96 8.45 -14.37
N GLU A 278 -5.08 7.62 -13.79
CA GLU A 278 -5.49 6.46 -12.99
C GLU A 278 -6.29 6.88 -11.75
N TYR A 279 -5.83 7.93 -11.06
CA TYR A 279 -6.55 8.45 -9.90
C TYR A 279 -7.90 9.05 -10.27
N HIS A 280 -7.99 9.72 -11.42
CA HIS A 280 -9.26 10.19 -11.98
C HIS A 280 -10.24 9.01 -12.17
N ARG A 281 -9.80 7.92 -12.81
CA ARG A 281 -10.62 6.71 -13.00
C ARG A 281 -11.07 6.09 -11.66
N ALA A 282 -10.21 6.09 -10.65
CA ALA A 282 -10.56 5.61 -9.32
C ALA A 282 -11.65 6.48 -8.65
N MET A 283 -11.55 7.80 -8.78
CA MET A 283 -12.59 8.72 -8.28
C MET A 283 -13.93 8.52 -8.99
N GLU A 284 -13.94 8.34 -10.33
CA GLU A 284 -15.16 8.05 -11.08
C GLU A 284 -15.77 6.70 -10.72
N LYS A 285 -14.93 5.67 -10.50
CA LYS A 285 -15.35 4.36 -10.01
C LYS A 285 -16.03 4.44 -8.65
N ALA A 286 -15.55 5.31 -7.75
CA ALA A 286 -16.17 5.57 -6.46
C ALA A 286 -17.50 6.34 -6.56
N GLY A 287 -17.88 6.85 -7.74
CA GLY A 287 -19.15 7.54 -8.00
C GLY A 287 -19.04 9.04 -8.24
N PHE A 288 -17.90 9.65 -7.99
CA PHE A 288 -17.68 11.07 -8.24
C PHE A 288 -17.75 11.41 -9.73
N LYS A 289 -18.08 12.65 -10.05
CA LYS A 289 -18.05 13.19 -11.42
C LYS A 289 -16.96 14.22 -11.55
N TYR A 290 -16.21 14.13 -12.64
CA TYR A 290 -15.20 15.13 -12.99
C TYR A 290 -15.84 16.52 -13.14
N HIS A 291 -15.23 17.52 -12.48
CA HIS A 291 -15.69 18.90 -12.55
C HIS A 291 -14.69 19.78 -13.32
N SER A 292 -13.45 19.84 -12.88
CA SER A 292 -12.41 20.67 -13.51
C SER A 292 -11.02 20.23 -13.06
N LYS A 293 -9.99 20.77 -13.74
CA LYS A 293 -8.59 20.51 -13.39
C LYS A 293 -7.78 21.79 -13.48
N ILE A 294 -6.96 22.04 -12.48
CA ILE A 294 -6.01 23.13 -12.39
C ILE A 294 -4.61 22.54 -12.55
N THR A 295 -3.78 23.17 -13.38
CA THR A 295 -2.37 22.83 -13.52
C THR A 295 -1.53 23.73 -12.63
N ILE A 296 -0.71 23.17 -11.77
CA ILE A 296 0.28 23.90 -10.99
C ILE A 296 1.60 23.88 -11.78
N PHE A 297 2.07 25.05 -12.16
CA PHE A 297 3.35 25.18 -12.87
C PHE A 297 4.51 24.73 -12.00
N LYS A 298 5.44 24.00 -12.61
CA LYS A 298 6.72 23.62 -12.00
C LYS A 298 7.86 23.97 -12.95
N ASP A 299 8.90 24.59 -12.40
CA ASP A 299 10.11 24.87 -13.17
C ASP A 299 10.76 23.55 -13.64
N PRO A 300 11.00 23.36 -14.96
CA PRO A 300 11.50 22.09 -15.48
C PRO A 300 12.93 21.77 -15.02
N VAL A 301 13.76 22.78 -14.72
CA VAL A 301 15.14 22.57 -14.25
C VAL A 301 15.13 22.10 -12.80
N LEU A 302 14.33 22.73 -11.94
CA LEU A 302 14.16 22.31 -10.55
C LEU A 302 13.55 20.91 -10.47
N GLU A 303 12.55 20.61 -11.30
CA GLU A 303 11.96 19.28 -11.38
C GLU A 303 12.96 18.21 -11.85
N MET A 304 13.81 18.50 -12.81
CA MET A 304 14.86 17.59 -13.22
C MET A 304 15.85 17.29 -12.10
N GLN A 305 16.27 18.32 -11.37
CA GLN A 305 17.17 18.16 -10.23
C GLN A 305 16.55 17.31 -9.12
N ARG A 306 15.27 17.52 -8.84
CA ARG A 306 14.52 16.82 -7.79
C ARG A 306 14.23 15.36 -8.17
N THR A 307 13.74 15.13 -9.38
CA THR A 307 13.29 13.79 -9.82
C THR A 307 14.39 13.00 -10.51
N LYS A 308 15.51 13.64 -10.89
CA LYS A 308 16.61 13.06 -11.68
C LYS A 308 16.12 12.42 -12.98
N THR A 309 15.05 12.93 -13.55
CA THR A 309 14.43 12.41 -14.78
C THR A 309 15.25 12.78 -15.98
N GLN A 310 15.93 11.83 -16.62
CA GLN A 310 16.85 12.06 -17.75
C GLN A 310 16.18 12.74 -18.94
N ARG A 311 14.90 12.51 -19.19
CA ARG A 311 14.14 13.11 -20.29
C ARG A 311 14.05 14.64 -20.27
N LEU A 312 14.32 15.28 -19.14
CA LEU A 312 14.38 16.74 -18.98
C LEU A 312 15.78 17.32 -19.17
N LEU A 313 16.80 16.48 -19.43
CA LEU A 313 18.16 16.95 -19.65
C LEU A 313 18.29 17.58 -21.05
N TYR A 314 18.76 18.81 -21.13
CA TYR A 314 19.04 19.50 -22.40
C TYR A 314 19.93 18.66 -23.34
N LYS A 315 20.89 17.92 -22.78
CA LYS A 315 21.75 16.99 -23.53
C LYS A 315 20.96 15.97 -24.37
N GLN A 316 19.78 15.57 -23.93
CA GLN A 316 18.96 14.59 -24.66
C GLN A 316 18.42 15.15 -25.98
N VAL A 317 18.17 16.47 -26.07
CA VAL A 317 17.72 17.12 -27.30
C VAL A 317 18.71 16.89 -28.45
N THR A 318 20.02 16.92 -28.13
CA THR A 318 21.10 16.76 -29.11
C THR A 318 21.47 15.31 -29.40
N SER A 319 21.09 14.36 -28.52
CA SER A 319 21.39 12.93 -28.72
C SER A 319 20.22 12.18 -29.32
N ASP A 320 19.00 12.38 -28.80
CA ASP A 320 17.77 11.78 -29.30
C ASP A 320 16.58 12.64 -28.85
N SER A 321 16.04 13.44 -29.76
CA SER A 321 14.92 14.33 -29.48
C SER A 321 13.63 13.60 -29.15
N SER A 322 13.46 12.36 -29.61
CA SER A 322 12.28 11.52 -29.28
C SER A 322 12.24 11.11 -27.82
N TYR A 323 13.40 11.10 -27.15
CA TYR A 323 13.52 10.79 -25.72
C TYR A 323 13.29 12.01 -24.83
N THR A 324 13.30 13.22 -25.40
CA THR A 324 13.09 14.46 -24.67
C THR A 324 11.62 14.58 -24.24
N GLY A 325 11.39 15.01 -23.00
CA GLY A 325 10.05 15.28 -22.48
C GLY A 325 9.87 16.73 -22.07
N ILE A 326 8.64 17.09 -21.80
CA ILE A 326 8.26 18.37 -21.19
C ILE A 326 8.44 18.33 -19.68
N GLY A 327 8.38 19.48 -19.00
CA GLY A 327 8.32 19.59 -17.56
C GLY A 327 7.16 18.78 -16.98
N MET A 328 7.26 18.46 -15.69
CA MET A 328 6.25 17.67 -14.98
C MET A 328 5.45 18.59 -14.05
N PRO A 329 4.29 19.09 -14.48
CA PRO A 329 3.43 19.88 -13.62
C PRO A 329 2.80 19.00 -12.53
N GLU A 330 2.20 19.66 -11.54
CA GLU A 330 1.28 19.01 -10.60
C GLU A 330 -0.14 19.44 -10.98
N TYR A 331 -1.13 18.67 -10.50
CA TYR A 331 -2.52 18.92 -10.84
C TYR A 331 -3.38 18.94 -9.58
N VAL A 332 -4.36 19.83 -9.56
CA VAL A 332 -5.49 19.76 -8.64
C VAL A 332 -6.71 19.42 -9.47
N THR A 333 -7.16 18.17 -9.38
CA THR A 333 -8.36 17.72 -10.07
C THR A 333 -9.55 17.84 -9.14
N ILE A 334 -10.61 18.50 -9.59
CA ILE A 334 -11.81 18.74 -8.84
C ILE A 334 -12.90 17.76 -9.30
N PHE A 335 -13.51 17.10 -8.32
CA PHE A 335 -14.61 16.19 -8.52
C PHE A 335 -15.84 16.66 -7.75
N ARG A 336 -17.01 16.22 -8.16
CA ARG A 336 -18.28 16.56 -7.51
C ARG A 336 -19.04 15.29 -7.16
N LYS A 337 -19.59 15.22 -5.95
CA LYS A 337 -20.57 14.19 -5.63
C LYS A 337 -21.85 14.53 -6.34
N TRP A 338 -22.28 13.66 -7.25
CA TRP A 338 -23.51 13.79 -8.00
C TRP A 338 -24.51 12.73 -7.52
N GLU A 339 -25.49 13.15 -6.74
CA GLU A 339 -26.50 12.28 -6.14
C GLU A 339 -27.81 13.07 -5.95
N GLY A 340 -28.94 12.45 -6.26
CA GLY A 340 -30.23 13.10 -6.16
C GLY A 340 -30.51 14.18 -7.22
N ASP A 341 -31.56 14.98 -7.01
CA ASP A 341 -31.89 16.13 -7.87
C ASP A 341 -31.03 17.34 -7.46
N GLU A 342 -30.39 18.00 -8.42
CA GLU A 342 -29.62 19.23 -8.16
C GLU A 342 -30.41 20.33 -7.46
N LYS A 343 -31.74 20.38 -7.66
CA LYS A 343 -32.62 21.35 -7.01
C LYS A 343 -32.75 21.13 -5.51
N GLU A 344 -32.45 19.94 -5.03
CA GLU A 344 -32.45 19.61 -3.62
C GLU A 344 -31.13 19.97 -2.90
N TRP A 345 -30.09 20.32 -3.67
CA TRP A 345 -28.80 20.68 -3.09
C TRP A 345 -28.82 22.11 -2.54
N ASN A 346 -28.49 22.24 -1.26
CA ASN A 346 -28.41 23.56 -0.61
C ASN A 346 -27.24 24.37 -1.19
N PRO A 347 -27.50 25.48 -1.89
CA PRO A 347 -26.42 26.32 -2.43
C PRO A 347 -25.65 27.02 -1.30
N ILE A 348 -24.37 27.25 -1.52
CA ILE A 348 -23.55 28.09 -0.63
C ILE A 348 -23.65 29.54 -1.11
N THR A 349 -24.46 30.34 -0.44
CA THR A 349 -24.80 31.72 -0.86
C THR A 349 -24.27 32.81 0.07
N ASN A 350 -23.43 32.46 1.03
CA ASN A 350 -22.89 33.39 2.03
C ASN A 350 -21.72 34.27 1.57
N LYS A 351 -21.41 34.28 0.27
CA LYS A 351 -20.34 35.08 -0.30
C LYS A 351 -20.84 36.39 -0.86
N THR A 352 -20.17 37.49 -0.53
CA THR A 352 -20.47 38.82 -1.04
C THR A 352 -19.33 39.34 -1.93
N LYS A 353 -19.61 40.34 -2.75
CA LYS A 353 -18.59 41.02 -3.57
C LYS A 353 -17.48 41.68 -2.73
N GLN A 354 -17.75 42.03 -1.49
CA GLN A 354 -16.75 42.59 -0.55
C GLN A 354 -15.78 41.52 -0.04
N ASN A 355 -16.24 40.27 0.10
CA ASN A 355 -15.41 39.17 0.54
C ASN A 355 -14.65 38.50 -0.61
N PHE A 356 -15.04 38.80 -1.87
CA PHE A 356 -14.55 38.08 -3.05
C PHE A 356 -14.55 39.02 -4.27
N ASP A 357 -13.49 39.80 -4.40
CA ASP A 357 -13.34 40.78 -5.49
C ASP A 357 -13.04 40.10 -6.84
N LEU A 358 -13.22 40.86 -7.91
CA LEU A 358 -13.09 40.37 -9.29
C LEU A 358 -11.65 39.92 -9.61
N ASP A 359 -10.64 40.66 -9.15
CA ASP A 359 -9.24 40.37 -9.45
C ASP A 359 -8.79 39.08 -8.77
N THR A 360 -9.20 38.90 -7.51
CA THR A 360 -8.98 37.65 -6.78
C THR A 360 -9.67 36.48 -7.44
N TRP A 361 -10.93 36.68 -7.89
CA TRP A 361 -11.65 35.62 -8.63
C TRP A 361 -10.95 35.27 -9.95
N GLN A 362 -10.53 36.24 -10.75
CA GLN A 362 -9.82 36.00 -12.02
C GLN A 362 -8.52 35.22 -11.79
N LYS A 363 -7.77 35.56 -10.77
CA LYS A 363 -6.55 34.87 -10.38
C LYS A 363 -6.81 33.40 -10.03
N TRP A 364 -7.82 33.14 -9.22
CA TRP A 364 -8.13 31.77 -8.76
C TRP A 364 -8.84 30.94 -9.85
N ALA A 365 -9.60 31.57 -10.72
CA ALA A 365 -10.22 30.92 -11.88
C ALA A 365 -9.25 30.53 -13.00
N SER A 366 -7.98 30.93 -12.89
CA SER A 366 -6.96 30.55 -13.87
C SER A 366 -6.80 29.02 -13.92
N PRO A 367 -6.78 28.41 -15.12
CA PRO A 367 -6.53 26.98 -15.25
C PRO A 367 -5.08 26.58 -14.97
N VAL A 368 -4.19 27.57 -14.86
CA VAL A 368 -2.77 27.37 -14.52
C VAL A 368 -2.40 28.29 -13.38
N TRP A 369 -1.94 27.72 -12.28
CA TRP A 369 -1.42 28.48 -11.14
C TRP A 369 0.09 28.53 -11.20
N MET A 370 0.62 29.76 -11.31
CA MET A 370 2.05 30.06 -11.45
C MET A 370 2.72 30.45 -10.13
N ASP A 371 1.95 30.73 -9.11
CA ASP A 371 2.41 31.30 -7.83
C ASP A 371 2.59 30.27 -6.71
N ILE A 372 2.39 28.98 -7.00
CA ILE A 372 2.67 27.89 -6.03
C ILE A 372 4.09 27.40 -6.24
N SER A 373 5.01 27.93 -5.46
CA SER A 373 6.44 27.56 -5.53
C SER A 373 6.75 26.34 -4.68
N GLN A 374 7.66 25.50 -5.18
CA GLN A 374 8.19 24.34 -4.43
C GLN A 374 9.01 24.74 -3.19
N THR A 375 9.51 25.96 -3.15
CA THR A 375 10.31 26.50 -2.04
C THR A 375 9.47 27.21 -0.99
N ASN A 376 8.19 27.43 -1.28
CA ASN A 376 7.28 28.10 -0.37
C ASN A 376 6.64 27.09 0.59
N VAL A 377 7.37 26.67 1.59
CA VAL A 377 6.97 25.69 2.61
C VAL A 377 6.80 26.38 3.96
N LEU A 378 5.92 25.83 4.82
CA LEU A 378 5.61 26.39 6.15
C LEU A 378 6.81 26.31 7.11
N SER A 379 7.71 25.36 6.91
CA SER A 379 8.95 25.24 7.69
C SER A 379 10.00 24.47 6.89
N ASN A 380 11.26 24.85 7.10
CA ASN A 380 12.40 24.06 6.68
C ASN A 380 12.70 23.07 7.81
N PHE A 381 12.12 21.86 7.76
CA PHE A 381 12.51 20.74 8.63
C PHE A 381 13.55 19.90 7.95
#